data_9461ae262c691e67312172736b796221
#
_entry.id   9461ae262c691e67312172736b796221
#
_cell.length_a   1.000
_cell.length_b   1.000
_cell.length_c   1.000
_cell.angle_alpha   90.00
_cell.angle_beta   90.00
_cell.angle_gamma   90.00
#
_symmetry.space_group_name_H-M   'P 1'
#
loop_
_entity.id
_entity.type
_entity.pdbx_description
1 polymer ?
#
loop_
_entity_poly.entity_id
_entity_poly.type
_entity_poly.pdbx_seq_one_letter_code
_entity_poly.pdbx_strand_id
1 'polypeptide(L)'
;MSSLDSKPWLSAYADGVPHEIEPINQTLVDMIDEAVATYRRDVALEFFGAETSYAELGEKIALAAEGLRRLGVEAGDRVAIVLPNCPQHVVAFYAVLRLGAIVVEHNPLYTARELRHQFEDHGARVAIVWDKVYDTVAGFPKDIRIERLVSVDLTTALPFGKRMALRLPVSKARAARAAMTATPSGRNVFTWDRLVSGRRLSKRHPAPRPSDTALLQYTSGTTGTPKGAILTHANLRANAAQGEAWVPGLTRGKETFYAVLPLFHAYGLTLCLTFAMSIGARLVLFPRFDVDLVLAAARTSPPTFLPAVPPIYDQLAAAAESRKVDLSSIRFAISGAMSLPVETVRRWEAVTGGLLVEGYGMTESSPVALGNPIGPSRRPGTVGVPFPSTEIRVVDPADPTINRPDGAPGELLIRGPQVFHGYWHNPEDTAQTLMPDGWLRTGDIVTVAPDGFVTVVDRVKELIITGGFNVSPSEVEAALLAHPDVTAAAVVGLPHLSGGEEVSAAVVLRAGATFDSGALRDFCRENLAGYKVPKRIVVLDELPRSLIGKVMRRQVRDALLEVRT
;
A
#
# COMPACT_ATOMS: atom_id res chain seq x y z
N MET A 1 2.95 -18.18 -30.57
CA MET A 1 3.65 -17.85 -29.31
C MET A 1 3.71 -16.34 -29.21
N SER A 2 3.38 -15.77 -28.07
CA SER A 2 3.56 -14.33 -27.85
C SER A 2 5.06 -14.03 -27.74
N SER A 3 5.51 -12.83 -28.17
CA SER A 3 6.89 -12.38 -27.93
C SER A 3 7.26 -12.39 -26.45
N LEU A 4 6.27 -12.27 -25.57
CA LEU A 4 6.44 -12.31 -24.12
C LEU A 4 6.87 -13.68 -23.58
N ASP A 5 6.62 -14.77 -24.32
CA ASP A 5 7.07 -16.12 -23.91
C ASP A 5 8.61 -16.23 -23.84
N SER A 6 9.33 -15.38 -24.59
CA SER A 6 10.81 -15.28 -24.55
C SER A 6 11.35 -14.43 -23.40
N LYS A 7 10.48 -13.84 -22.57
CA LYS A 7 10.83 -12.94 -21.46
C LYS A 7 11.76 -11.79 -21.88
N PRO A 8 11.39 -10.98 -22.90
CA PRO A 8 12.29 -9.96 -23.47
C PRO A 8 12.76 -8.92 -22.44
N TRP A 9 12.00 -8.72 -21.38
CA TRP A 9 12.30 -7.79 -20.29
C TRP A 9 13.54 -8.11 -19.46
N LEU A 10 14.04 -9.37 -19.52
CA LEU A 10 15.23 -9.76 -18.75
C LEU A 10 16.47 -8.97 -19.15
N SER A 11 16.53 -8.49 -20.39
CA SER A 11 17.62 -7.63 -20.88
C SER A 11 17.61 -6.22 -20.27
N ALA A 12 16.48 -5.80 -19.70
CA ALA A 12 16.34 -4.50 -19.05
C ALA A 12 16.71 -4.52 -17.57
N TYR A 13 16.90 -5.68 -16.98
CA TYR A 13 17.27 -5.80 -15.56
C TYR A 13 18.59 -5.05 -15.27
N ALA A 14 18.66 -4.41 -14.12
CA ALA A 14 19.91 -3.81 -13.66
C ALA A 14 20.97 -4.90 -13.37
N ASP A 15 22.24 -4.53 -13.49
CA ASP A 15 23.34 -5.44 -13.22
C ASP A 15 23.22 -6.04 -11.80
N GLY A 16 23.35 -7.36 -11.72
CA GLY A 16 23.26 -8.12 -10.46
C GLY A 16 21.84 -8.52 -10.04
N VAL A 17 20.79 -8.08 -10.75
CA VAL A 17 19.42 -8.55 -10.51
C VAL A 17 19.25 -9.95 -11.13
N PRO A 18 18.91 -10.98 -10.33
CA PRO A 18 18.70 -12.33 -10.85
C PRO A 18 17.39 -12.42 -11.65
N HIS A 19 17.33 -13.34 -12.60
CA HIS A 19 16.08 -13.59 -13.35
C HIS A 19 15.00 -14.24 -12.49
N GLU A 20 15.40 -15.02 -11.50
CA GLU A 20 14.52 -15.73 -10.58
C GLU A 20 15.04 -15.60 -9.14
N ILE A 21 14.11 -15.59 -8.18
CA ILE A 21 14.45 -15.73 -6.77
C ILE A 21 14.53 -17.21 -6.39
N GLU A 22 15.29 -17.51 -5.33
CA GLU A 22 15.32 -18.84 -4.75
C GLU A 22 13.92 -19.27 -4.26
N PRO A 23 13.57 -20.55 -4.37
CA PRO A 23 12.30 -21.07 -3.86
C PRO A 23 12.11 -20.76 -2.37
N ILE A 24 10.94 -20.23 -2.02
CA ILE A 24 10.62 -19.82 -0.65
C ILE A 24 10.22 -21.03 0.19
N ASN A 25 11.12 -21.43 1.10
CA ASN A 25 10.91 -22.50 2.07
C ASN A 25 10.80 -21.96 3.52
N GLN A 26 10.84 -20.65 3.69
CA GLN A 26 10.80 -19.96 4.98
C GLN A 26 9.48 -19.24 5.18
N THR A 27 9.06 -19.15 6.43
CA THR A 27 7.95 -18.29 6.86
C THR A 27 8.45 -16.88 7.17
N LEU A 28 7.52 -15.93 7.37
CA LEU A 28 7.85 -14.61 7.93
C LEU A 28 8.38 -14.70 9.36
N VAL A 29 8.03 -15.77 10.07
CA VAL A 29 8.54 -16.04 11.43
C VAL A 29 10.00 -16.47 11.38
N ASP A 30 10.35 -17.38 10.47
CA ASP A 30 11.76 -17.77 10.26
C ASP A 30 12.60 -16.56 9.83
N MET A 31 12.08 -15.71 8.94
CA MET A 31 12.74 -14.49 8.48
C MET A 31 13.05 -13.54 9.63
N ILE A 32 12.08 -13.23 10.50
CA ILE A 32 12.33 -12.32 11.63
C ILE A 32 13.23 -12.95 12.69
N ASP A 33 13.14 -14.26 12.92
CA ASP A 33 14.02 -14.96 13.85
C ASP A 33 15.48 -14.94 13.36
N GLU A 34 15.71 -15.12 12.05
CA GLU A 34 17.03 -15.00 11.43
C GLU A 34 17.56 -13.57 11.55
N ALA A 35 16.75 -12.55 11.28
CA ALA A 35 17.14 -11.15 11.44
C ALA A 35 17.50 -10.83 12.91
N VAL A 36 16.68 -11.29 13.86
CA VAL A 36 16.95 -11.15 15.31
C VAL A 36 18.26 -11.84 15.71
N ALA A 37 18.55 -12.99 15.16
CA ALA A 37 19.78 -13.72 15.46
C ALA A 37 21.01 -13.04 14.87
N THR A 38 20.93 -12.56 13.62
CA THR A 38 22.02 -12.00 12.84
C THR A 38 22.36 -10.57 13.29
N TYR A 39 21.35 -9.70 13.43
CA TYR A 39 21.52 -8.26 13.67
C TYR A 39 21.22 -7.86 15.12
N ARG A 40 21.45 -8.72 16.08
CA ARG A 40 21.05 -8.60 17.49
C ARG A 40 21.23 -7.21 18.12
N ARG A 41 22.36 -6.55 17.81
CA ARG A 41 22.73 -5.25 18.41
C ARG A 41 22.31 -4.06 17.57
N ASP A 42 21.95 -4.28 16.32
CA ASP A 42 21.56 -3.23 15.41
C ASP A 42 20.14 -2.76 15.74
N VAL A 43 19.85 -1.50 15.43
CA VAL A 43 18.52 -0.92 15.65
C VAL A 43 17.55 -1.48 14.60
N ALA A 44 16.50 -2.15 15.06
CA ALA A 44 15.42 -2.63 14.21
C ALA A 44 14.36 -1.56 13.97
N LEU A 45 13.92 -0.88 15.05
CA LEU A 45 12.85 0.10 14.99
C LEU A 45 13.28 1.41 15.64
N GLU A 46 12.85 2.51 15.04
CA GLU A 46 12.96 3.84 15.63
C GLU A 46 11.59 4.54 15.61
N PHE A 47 11.20 5.13 16.74
CA PHE A 47 9.94 5.84 16.88
C PHE A 47 10.15 7.12 17.69
N PHE A 48 10.12 8.27 17.02
CA PHE A 48 10.41 9.57 17.63
C PHE A 48 11.75 9.62 18.38
N GLY A 49 12.75 8.87 17.94
CA GLY A 49 14.06 8.78 18.55
C GLY A 49 14.16 7.75 19.69
N ALA A 50 13.09 6.99 19.99
CA ALA A 50 13.20 5.77 20.79
C ALA A 50 13.64 4.62 19.89
N GLU A 51 14.76 4.02 20.21
CA GLU A 51 15.31 2.89 19.47
C GLU A 51 14.93 1.55 20.12
N THR A 52 14.73 0.55 19.29
CA THR A 52 14.54 -0.86 19.70
C THR A 52 15.48 -1.71 18.86
N SER A 53 16.40 -2.40 19.49
CA SER A 53 17.31 -3.33 18.81
C SER A 53 16.57 -4.57 18.29
N TYR A 54 17.16 -5.32 17.35
CA TYR A 54 16.61 -6.58 16.89
C TYR A 54 16.44 -7.60 18.04
N ALA A 55 17.38 -7.64 19.00
CA ALA A 55 17.27 -8.49 20.17
C ALA A 55 16.06 -8.14 21.05
N GLU A 56 15.83 -6.84 21.30
CA GLU A 56 14.66 -6.36 22.04
C GLU A 56 13.36 -6.57 21.27
N LEU A 57 13.37 -6.41 19.93
CA LEU A 57 12.23 -6.71 19.08
C LEU A 57 11.83 -8.18 19.20
N GLY A 58 12.79 -9.11 19.08
CA GLY A 58 12.53 -10.54 19.26
C GLY A 58 11.98 -10.90 20.65
N GLU A 59 12.48 -10.22 21.70
CA GLU A 59 11.94 -10.37 23.05
C GLU A 59 10.49 -9.90 23.18
N LYS A 60 10.21 -8.69 22.67
CA LYS A 60 8.85 -8.11 22.67
C LYS A 60 7.86 -8.97 21.89
N ILE A 61 8.28 -9.51 20.72
CA ILE A 61 7.48 -10.45 19.94
C ILE A 61 7.14 -11.69 20.77
N ALA A 62 8.13 -12.30 21.44
CA ALA A 62 7.90 -13.49 22.24
C ALA A 62 6.99 -13.25 23.47
N LEU A 63 7.08 -12.08 24.09
CA LEU A 63 6.20 -11.65 25.18
C LEU A 63 4.76 -11.43 24.70
N ALA A 64 4.59 -10.72 23.58
CA ALA A 64 3.28 -10.44 23.00
C ALA A 64 2.60 -11.73 22.51
N ALA A 65 3.33 -12.62 21.86
CA ALA A 65 2.82 -13.92 21.43
C ALA A 65 2.32 -14.76 22.60
N GLU A 66 3.07 -14.85 23.71
CA GLU A 66 2.59 -15.55 24.91
C GLU A 66 1.37 -14.85 25.53
N GLY A 67 1.35 -13.51 25.50
CA GLY A 67 0.18 -12.73 25.92
C GLY A 67 -1.07 -13.09 25.12
N LEU A 68 -0.97 -13.14 23.79
CA LEU A 68 -2.06 -13.52 22.88
C LEU A 68 -2.50 -14.98 23.11
N ARG A 69 -1.54 -15.90 23.26
CA ARG A 69 -1.83 -17.31 23.58
C ARG A 69 -2.63 -17.44 24.88
N ARG A 70 -2.29 -16.66 25.92
CA ARG A 70 -3.06 -16.62 27.19
C ARG A 70 -4.45 -16.02 27.03
N LEU A 71 -4.69 -15.20 26.00
CA LEU A 71 -6.03 -14.71 25.63
C LEU A 71 -6.83 -15.75 24.82
N GLY A 72 -6.24 -16.91 24.51
CA GLY A 72 -6.89 -18.01 23.79
C GLY A 72 -6.68 -17.96 22.29
N VAL A 73 -5.67 -17.23 21.79
CA VAL A 73 -5.31 -17.26 20.36
C VAL A 73 -4.58 -18.55 20.04
N GLU A 74 -5.06 -19.25 19.02
CA GLU A 74 -4.52 -20.50 18.50
C GLU A 74 -4.17 -20.38 17.01
N ALA A 75 -3.46 -21.38 16.48
CA ALA A 75 -3.14 -21.42 15.06
C ALA A 75 -4.41 -21.40 14.19
N GLY A 76 -4.41 -20.58 13.14
CA GLY A 76 -5.56 -20.36 12.25
C GLY A 76 -6.60 -19.34 12.76
N ASP A 77 -6.51 -18.88 14.01
CA ASP A 77 -7.36 -17.80 14.49
C ASP A 77 -7.02 -16.47 13.79
N ARG A 78 -8.02 -15.63 13.53
CA ARG A 78 -7.83 -14.27 13.04
C ARG A 78 -7.67 -13.34 14.22
N VAL A 79 -6.65 -12.47 14.14
CA VAL A 79 -6.42 -11.39 15.09
C VAL A 79 -6.41 -10.06 14.35
N ALA A 80 -7.37 -9.20 14.66
CA ALA A 80 -7.48 -7.89 14.04
C ALA A 80 -6.43 -6.92 14.62
N ILE A 81 -5.71 -6.20 13.75
CA ILE A 81 -4.80 -5.12 14.12
C ILE A 81 -5.37 -3.82 13.56
N VAL A 82 -5.70 -2.87 14.44
CA VAL A 82 -6.27 -1.56 14.08
C VAL A 82 -5.34 -0.48 14.64
N LEU A 83 -4.12 -0.41 14.09
CA LEU A 83 -3.04 0.44 14.58
C LEU A 83 -2.44 1.30 13.47
N PRO A 84 -2.03 2.53 13.75
CA PRO A 84 -1.12 3.27 12.88
C PRO A 84 0.30 2.69 12.97
N ASN A 85 1.23 3.23 12.16
CA ASN A 85 2.64 2.83 12.23
C ASN A 85 3.22 3.15 13.62
N CYS A 86 3.56 2.12 14.37
CA CYS A 86 4.17 2.23 15.69
C CYS A 86 4.91 0.92 16.05
N PRO A 87 5.82 0.92 17.03
CA PRO A 87 6.51 -0.30 17.44
C PRO A 87 5.58 -1.43 17.88
N GLN A 88 4.45 -1.09 18.51
CA GLN A 88 3.46 -2.08 18.95
C GLN A 88 2.81 -2.79 17.75
N HIS A 89 2.60 -2.08 16.60
CA HIS A 89 2.09 -2.68 15.38
C HIS A 89 3.04 -3.77 14.86
N VAL A 90 4.33 -3.44 14.73
CA VAL A 90 5.35 -4.40 14.27
C VAL A 90 5.43 -5.62 15.19
N VAL A 91 5.45 -5.39 16.50
CA VAL A 91 5.46 -6.48 17.49
C VAL A 91 4.19 -7.32 17.41
N ALA A 92 3.01 -6.71 17.28
CA ALA A 92 1.73 -7.41 17.16
C ALA A 92 1.68 -8.27 15.91
N PHE A 93 2.10 -7.74 14.76
CA PHE A 93 2.15 -8.45 13.49
C PHE A 93 2.95 -9.76 13.61
N TYR A 94 4.20 -9.69 14.05
CA TYR A 94 5.02 -10.89 14.19
C TYR A 94 4.60 -11.79 15.36
N ALA A 95 4.00 -11.26 16.44
CA ALA A 95 3.49 -12.05 17.55
C ALA A 95 2.29 -12.92 17.16
N VAL A 96 1.38 -12.40 16.34
CA VAL A 96 0.25 -13.15 15.78
C VAL A 96 0.77 -14.27 14.88
N LEU A 97 1.66 -13.93 13.94
CA LEU A 97 2.27 -14.91 13.04
C LEU A 97 3.03 -16.02 13.79
N ARG A 98 3.70 -15.67 14.90
CA ARG A 98 4.44 -16.63 15.74
C ARG A 98 3.57 -17.72 16.34
N LEU A 99 2.29 -17.45 16.53
CA LEU A 99 1.30 -18.43 16.99
C LEU A 99 0.70 -19.27 15.87
N GLY A 100 1.08 -19.03 14.60
CA GLY A 100 0.40 -19.60 13.43
C GLY A 100 -1.00 -19.03 13.23
N ALA A 101 -1.30 -17.90 13.87
CA ALA A 101 -2.55 -17.17 13.70
C ALA A 101 -2.46 -16.19 12.52
N ILE A 102 -3.61 -15.76 12.03
CA ILE A 102 -3.76 -14.93 10.85
C ILE A 102 -3.91 -13.47 11.27
N VAL A 103 -3.03 -12.62 10.77
CA VAL A 103 -3.17 -11.17 10.92
C VAL A 103 -4.32 -10.67 10.05
N VAL A 104 -5.14 -9.74 10.57
CA VAL A 104 -6.12 -8.99 9.77
C VAL A 104 -5.84 -7.51 9.96
N GLU A 105 -5.32 -6.87 8.92
CA GLU A 105 -4.93 -5.47 8.96
C GLU A 105 -6.11 -4.53 8.68
N HIS A 106 -6.23 -3.49 9.50
CA HIS A 106 -7.28 -2.49 9.38
C HIS A 106 -6.73 -1.07 9.44
N ASN A 107 -7.33 -0.20 8.65
CA ASN A 107 -7.10 1.22 8.74
C ASN A 107 -7.75 1.80 10.01
N PRO A 108 -6.96 2.35 10.96
CA PRO A 108 -7.50 2.93 12.20
C PRO A 108 -8.32 4.22 11.99
N LEU A 109 -8.35 4.75 10.76
CA LEU A 109 -9.13 5.94 10.40
C LEU A 109 -10.47 5.59 9.74
N TYR A 110 -10.79 4.31 9.57
CA TYR A 110 -12.09 3.90 9.05
C TYR A 110 -13.22 4.25 10.01
N THR A 111 -14.38 4.54 9.43
CA THR A 111 -15.63 4.75 10.18
C THR A 111 -16.06 3.44 10.87
N ALA A 112 -16.92 3.56 11.88
CA ALA A 112 -17.50 2.40 12.55
C ALA A 112 -18.18 1.43 11.56
N ARG A 113 -18.82 1.94 10.51
CA ARG A 113 -19.51 1.15 9.48
C ARG A 113 -18.52 0.33 8.64
N GLU A 114 -17.41 0.95 8.20
CA GLU A 114 -16.38 0.29 7.40
C GLU A 114 -15.66 -0.81 8.20
N LEU A 115 -15.27 -0.50 9.45
CA LEU A 115 -14.65 -1.48 10.34
C LEU A 115 -15.63 -2.64 10.64
N ARG A 116 -16.90 -2.33 10.97
CA ARG A 116 -17.91 -3.33 11.28
C ARG A 116 -18.03 -4.37 10.17
N HIS A 117 -18.16 -3.94 8.92
CA HIS A 117 -18.27 -4.84 7.77
C HIS A 117 -17.09 -5.83 7.70
N GLN A 118 -15.86 -5.35 7.89
CA GLN A 118 -14.68 -6.21 7.86
C GLN A 118 -14.66 -7.18 9.06
N PHE A 119 -15.04 -6.72 10.26
CA PHE A 119 -15.13 -7.57 11.45
C PHE A 119 -16.21 -8.65 11.33
N GLU A 120 -17.32 -8.37 10.65
CA GLU A 120 -18.36 -9.36 10.33
C GLU A 120 -17.81 -10.45 9.40
N ASP A 121 -17.01 -10.08 8.38
CA ASP A 121 -16.49 -11.00 7.39
C ASP A 121 -15.39 -11.92 7.96
N HIS A 122 -14.36 -11.37 8.63
CA HIS A 122 -13.25 -12.18 9.10
C HIS A 122 -13.50 -12.87 10.45
N GLY A 123 -14.45 -12.41 11.25
CA GLY A 123 -14.84 -13.03 12.51
C GLY A 123 -13.73 -13.13 13.57
N ALA A 124 -12.80 -12.18 13.63
CA ALA A 124 -11.73 -12.17 14.63
C ALA A 124 -12.30 -12.01 16.04
N ARG A 125 -11.93 -12.92 16.96
CA ARG A 125 -12.34 -12.88 18.38
C ARG A 125 -11.43 -12.01 19.22
N VAL A 126 -10.21 -11.75 18.76
CA VAL A 126 -9.21 -10.90 19.44
C VAL A 126 -8.87 -9.73 18.53
N ALA A 127 -8.86 -8.52 19.08
CA ALA A 127 -8.45 -7.33 18.37
C ALA A 127 -7.45 -6.50 19.18
N ILE A 128 -6.41 -5.99 18.50
CA ILE A 128 -5.39 -5.08 19.05
C ILE A 128 -5.64 -3.73 18.41
N VAL A 129 -6.09 -2.77 19.19
CA VAL A 129 -6.60 -1.51 18.66
C VAL A 129 -5.92 -0.30 19.29
N TRP A 130 -5.72 0.72 18.49
CA TRP A 130 -5.33 2.03 19.00
C TRP A 130 -6.39 2.54 19.98
N ASP A 131 -5.96 3.08 21.13
CA ASP A 131 -6.88 3.54 22.18
C ASP A 131 -7.90 4.57 21.67
N LYS A 132 -7.58 5.37 20.65
CA LYS A 132 -8.50 6.29 19.99
C LYS A 132 -9.64 5.61 19.22
N VAL A 133 -9.47 4.36 18.82
CA VAL A 133 -10.47 3.56 18.09
C VAL A 133 -11.14 2.52 18.99
N TYR A 134 -10.64 2.39 20.23
CA TYR A 134 -11.10 1.39 21.20
C TYR A 134 -12.61 1.41 21.39
N ASP A 135 -13.17 2.60 21.68
CA ASP A 135 -14.62 2.74 21.98
C ASP A 135 -15.48 2.46 20.74
N THR A 136 -14.99 2.75 19.54
CA THR A 136 -15.66 2.41 18.29
C THR A 136 -15.81 0.89 18.14
N VAL A 137 -14.72 0.15 18.35
CA VAL A 137 -14.70 -1.31 18.22
C VAL A 137 -15.42 -1.98 19.40
N ALA A 138 -15.27 -1.47 20.62
CA ALA A 138 -15.97 -1.95 21.80
C ALA A 138 -17.51 -1.73 21.73
N GLY A 139 -17.93 -0.73 20.95
CA GLY A 139 -19.34 -0.39 20.72
C GLY A 139 -20.02 -1.22 19.64
N PHE A 140 -19.34 -2.17 18.98
CA PHE A 140 -19.97 -3.03 17.99
C PHE A 140 -21.10 -3.87 18.59
N PRO A 141 -22.15 -4.15 17.81
CA PRO A 141 -23.24 -5.02 18.25
C PRO A 141 -22.74 -6.42 18.62
N LYS A 142 -23.50 -7.12 19.46
CA LYS A 142 -23.13 -8.44 20.00
C LYS A 142 -23.05 -9.57 18.97
N ASP A 143 -23.53 -9.36 17.77
CA ASP A 143 -23.36 -10.27 16.63
C ASP A 143 -21.90 -10.35 16.17
N ILE A 144 -21.12 -9.28 16.41
CA ILE A 144 -19.66 -9.29 16.22
C ILE A 144 -19.00 -9.80 17.49
N ARG A 145 -18.51 -11.04 17.45
CA ARG A 145 -18.00 -11.76 18.62
C ARG A 145 -16.55 -11.38 18.96
N ILE A 146 -16.30 -10.12 19.37
CA ILE A 146 -15.00 -9.73 19.91
C ILE A 146 -14.96 -10.13 21.38
N GLU A 147 -14.19 -11.16 21.71
CA GLU A 147 -14.05 -11.68 23.07
C GLU A 147 -12.98 -10.92 23.86
N ARG A 148 -11.93 -10.48 23.19
CA ARG A 148 -10.78 -9.79 23.80
C ARG A 148 -10.39 -8.58 22.97
N LEU A 149 -10.36 -7.43 23.61
CA LEU A 149 -9.96 -6.16 23.00
C LEU A 149 -8.75 -5.61 23.77
N VAL A 150 -7.63 -5.45 23.06
CA VAL A 150 -6.36 -4.95 23.62
C VAL A 150 -6.19 -3.50 23.20
N SER A 151 -6.15 -2.60 24.17
CA SER A 151 -5.94 -1.16 23.93
C SER A 151 -4.45 -0.83 23.87
N VAL A 152 -4.05 -0.04 22.87
CA VAL A 152 -2.67 0.39 22.65
C VAL A 152 -2.55 1.90 22.79
N ASP A 153 -1.80 2.37 23.77
CA ASP A 153 -1.36 3.76 23.93
C ASP A 153 -0.02 3.94 23.21
N LEU A 154 -0.01 4.70 22.11
CA LEU A 154 1.21 4.95 21.34
C LEU A 154 2.27 5.71 22.13
N THR A 155 1.87 6.49 23.12
CA THR A 155 2.80 7.31 23.92
C THR A 155 3.73 6.48 24.77
N THR A 156 3.39 5.18 25.03
CA THR A 156 4.24 4.25 25.78
C THR A 156 5.52 3.88 25.03
N ALA A 157 5.52 4.00 23.69
CA ALA A 157 6.69 3.77 22.85
C ALA A 157 7.60 4.99 22.67
N LEU A 158 7.23 6.15 23.21
CA LEU A 158 8.04 7.38 23.12
C LEU A 158 9.24 7.34 24.09
N PRO A 159 10.34 8.06 23.76
CA PRO A 159 11.40 8.32 24.73
C PRO A 159 10.85 8.94 26.01
N PHE A 160 11.42 8.57 27.16
CA PHE A 160 10.94 9.01 28.48
C PHE A 160 10.74 10.52 28.56
N GLY A 161 11.71 11.32 28.10
CA GLY A 161 11.60 12.79 28.12
C GLY A 161 10.44 13.33 27.29
N LYS A 162 10.20 12.76 26.10
CA LYS A 162 9.05 13.15 25.25
C LYS A 162 7.72 12.74 25.90
N ARG A 163 7.66 11.56 26.48
CA ARG A 163 6.49 11.06 27.22
C ARG A 163 6.14 11.98 28.39
N MET A 164 7.15 12.44 29.15
CA MET A 164 6.94 13.41 30.23
C MET A 164 6.51 14.78 29.71
N ALA A 165 7.09 15.26 28.60
CA ALA A 165 6.72 16.52 27.99
C ALA A 165 5.23 16.57 27.55
N LEU A 166 4.67 15.43 27.09
CA LEU A 166 3.23 15.33 26.76
C LEU A 166 2.29 15.49 27.97
N ARG A 167 2.81 15.39 29.21
CA ARG A 167 2.03 15.57 30.44
C ARG A 167 2.02 17.04 30.94
N LEU A 168 2.80 17.90 30.32
CA LEU A 168 2.83 19.32 30.71
C LEU A 168 1.45 19.97 30.50
N PRO A 169 1.03 20.86 31.39
CA PRO A 169 -0.30 21.52 31.36
C PRO A 169 -0.39 22.65 30.33
N VAL A 170 0.32 22.54 29.19
CA VAL A 170 0.30 23.50 28.09
C VAL A 170 -0.53 23.02 26.92
N SER A 171 -1.16 23.93 26.16
CA SER A 171 -2.06 23.60 25.06
C SER A 171 -1.40 22.73 24.00
N LYS A 172 -0.15 23.01 23.62
CA LYS A 172 0.63 22.27 22.64
C LYS A 172 0.86 20.80 23.07
N ALA A 173 1.19 20.56 24.36
CA ALA A 173 1.39 19.21 24.89
C ALA A 173 0.07 18.44 24.93
N ARG A 174 -1.03 19.09 25.33
CA ARG A 174 -2.38 18.48 25.31
C ARG A 174 -2.81 18.08 23.90
N ALA A 175 -2.63 18.97 22.90
CA ALA A 175 -2.95 18.69 21.51
C ALA A 175 -2.09 17.53 20.95
N ALA A 176 -0.78 17.53 21.20
CA ALA A 176 0.13 16.47 20.77
C ALA A 176 -0.22 15.12 21.44
N ARG A 177 -0.58 15.13 22.72
CA ARG A 177 -1.05 13.93 23.43
C ARG A 177 -2.36 13.42 22.82
N ALA A 178 -3.36 14.29 22.64
CA ALA A 178 -4.66 13.92 22.04
C ALA A 178 -4.54 13.39 20.61
N ALA A 179 -3.49 13.79 19.87
CA ALA A 179 -3.20 13.22 18.56
C ALA A 179 -2.72 11.75 18.63
N MET A 180 -2.09 11.33 19.74
CA MET A 180 -1.43 10.03 19.88
C MET A 180 -2.16 9.03 20.76
N THR A 181 -3.00 9.48 21.68
CA THR A 181 -3.68 8.63 22.67
C THR A 181 -5.02 9.19 23.08
N ALA A 182 -5.92 8.33 23.53
CA ALA A 182 -7.18 8.65 24.18
C ALA A 182 -7.33 7.79 25.45
N THR A 183 -8.31 8.11 26.28
CA THR A 183 -8.67 7.25 27.41
C THR A 183 -9.87 6.41 27.01
N PRO A 184 -9.71 5.08 26.81
CA PRO A 184 -10.82 4.21 26.48
C PRO A 184 -11.90 4.22 27.58
N SER A 185 -13.15 4.11 27.17
CA SER A 185 -14.29 3.97 28.09
C SER A 185 -14.30 2.59 28.71
N GLY A 186 -14.59 2.48 30.00
CA GLY A 186 -14.74 1.20 30.69
C GLY A 186 -13.84 1.02 31.91
N ARG A 187 -14.30 0.16 32.85
CA ARG A 187 -13.58 -0.06 34.12
C ARG A 187 -12.44 -1.09 34.05
N ASN A 188 -12.44 -1.97 33.05
CA ASN A 188 -11.52 -3.11 32.94
C ASN A 188 -10.88 -3.19 31.54
N VAL A 189 -10.34 -2.08 31.05
CA VAL A 189 -9.64 -2.06 29.75
C VAL A 189 -8.38 -2.93 29.83
N PHE A 190 -8.25 -3.91 28.92
CA PHE A 190 -7.06 -4.72 28.81
C PHE A 190 -6.04 -4.01 27.94
N THR A 191 -4.92 -3.59 28.55
CA THR A 191 -3.91 -2.78 27.89
C THR A 191 -2.81 -3.61 27.23
N TRP A 192 -2.11 -3.02 26.27
CA TRP A 192 -0.91 -3.59 25.66
C TRP A 192 0.17 -3.94 26.69
N ASP A 193 0.44 -3.06 27.65
CA ASP A 193 1.43 -3.31 28.69
C ASP A 193 1.09 -4.56 29.51
N ARG A 194 -0.21 -4.80 29.76
CA ARG A 194 -0.67 -6.02 30.43
C ARG A 194 -0.51 -7.24 29.52
N LEU A 195 -0.73 -7.10 28.20
CA LEU A 195 -0.53 -8.20 27.24
C LEU A 195 0.92 -8.69 27.26
N VAL A 196 1.87 -7.76 27.17
CA VAL A 196 3.31 -8.07 27.10
C VAL A 196 3.96 -8.32 28.47
N SER A 197 3.18 -8.24 29.54
CA SER A 197 3.68 -8.57 30.89
C SER A 197 3.75 -10.08 31.08
N GLY A 198 4.84 -10.60 31.63
CA GLY A 198 4.94 -12.00 32.06
C GLY A 198 6.00 -12.81 31.32
N ARG A 199 5.65 -14.03 30.92
CA ARG A 199 6.61 -14.98 30.32
C ARG A 199 6.70 -14.79 28.80
N ARG A 200 7.81 -15.22 28.23
CA ARG A 200 8.00 -15.36 26.78
C ARG A 200 7.33 -16.64 26.30
N LEU A 201 6.87 -16.64 25.06
CA LEU A 201 6.42 -17.85 24.39
C LEU A 201 7.55 -18.89 24.38
N SER A 202 7.17 -20.16 24.60
CA SER A 202 8.13 -21.26 24.53
C SER A 202 8.77 -21.33 23.13
N LYS A 203 10.07 -21.55 23.08
CA LYS A 203 10.78 -21.84 21.81
C LYS A 203 10.32 -23.15 21.14
N ARG A 204 9.62 -24.02 21.90
CA ARG A 204 9.03 -25.27 21.37
C ARG A 204 7.60 -25.10 20.87
N HIS A 205 7.08 -23.86 20.87
CA HIS A 205 5.77 -23.60 20.25
C HIS A 205 5.84 -23.97 18.76
N PRO A 206 4.82 -24.69 18.22
CA PRO A 206 4.80 -25.04 16.82
C PRO A 206 4.97 -23.82 15.91
N ALA A 207 5.80 -23.94 14.90
CA ALA A 207 5.97 -22.90 13.89
C ALA A 207 4.93 -23.06 12.78
N PRO A 208 4.47 -21.95 12.14
CA PRO A 208 3.64 -22.02 10.95
C PRO A 208 4.43 -22.60 9.76
N ARG A 209 3.71 -23.00 8.73
CA ARG A 209 4.28 -23.45 7.45
C ARG A 209 4.25 -22.33 6.41
N PRO A 210 5.12 -22.34 5.39
CA PRO A 210 5.09 -21.36 4.31
C PRO A 210 3.74 -21.24 3.59
N SER A 211 3.00 -22.35 3.48
CA SER A 211 1.66 -22.41 2.86
C SER A 211 0.52 -21.94 3.76
N ASP A 212 0.77 -21.73 5.05
CA ASP A 212 -0.28 -21.28 5.96
C ASP A 212 -0.63 -19.80 5.68
N THR A 213 -1.90 -19.46 5.85
CA THR A 213 -2.37 -18.07 5.70
C THR A 213 -1.73 -17.21 6.78
N ALA A 214 -1.00 -16.18 6.37
CA ALA A 214 -0.36 -15.22 7.26
C ALA A 214 -1.22 -13.99 7.49
N LEU A 215 -1.90 -13.53 6.43
CA LEU A 215 -2.55 -12.23 6.39
C LEU A 215 -3.86 -12.28 5.60
N LEU A 216 -4.89 -11.62 6.13
CA LEU A 216 -6.04 -11.15 5.36
C LEU A 216 -5.88 -9.64 5.18
N GLN A 217 -5.71 -9.23 3.92
CA GLN A 217 -5.56 -7.83 3.56
C GLN A 217 -6.80 -7.35 2.80
N TYR A 218 -7.58 -6.45 3.42
CA TYR A 218 -8.79 -5.94 2.79
C TYR A 218 -8.48 -4.96 1.66
N THR A 219 -9.08 -5.21 0.50
CA THR A 219 -9.01 -4.32 -0.67
C THR A 219 -10.27 -3.48 -0.73
N SER A 220 -10.16 -2.27 -1.27
CA SER A 220 -11.32 -1.39 -1.48
C SER A 220 -12.26 -1.84 -2.60
N GLY A 221 -11.96 -2.98 -3.23
CA GLY A 221 -12.74 -3.62 -4.29
C GLY A 221 -13.37 -2.65 -5.31
N THR A 222 -13.24 -2.90 -6.59
CA THR A 222 -13.92 -2.11 -7.64
C THR A 222 -15.46 -2.25 -7.60
N THR A 223 -15.97 -3.28 -6.88
CA THR A 223 -17.42 -3.52 -6.66
C THR A 223 -17.97 -2.76 -5.45
N GLY A 224 -17.12 -2.09 -4.67
CA GLY A 224 -17.52 -1.26 -3.54
C GLY A 224 -17.58 -1.96 -2.19
N THR A 225 -17.61 -3.29 -2.14
CA THR A 225 -17.51 -4.07 -0.90
C THR A 225 -16.06 -4.52 -0.70
N PRO A 226 -15.41 -4.18 0.41
CA PRO A 226 -14.05 -4.64 0.69
C PRO A 226 -13.97 -6.16 0.77
N LYS A 227 -12.92 -6.76 0.16
CA LYS A 227 -12.69 -8.20 0.13
C LYS A 227 -11.36 -8.51 0.81
N GLY A 228 -11.31 -9.54 1.65
CA GLY A 228 -10.10 -9.99 2.31
C GLY A 228 -9.26 -10.87 1.38
N ALA A 229 -8.16 -10.34 0.83
CA ALA A 229 -7.20 -11.14 0.06
C ALA A 229 -6.41 -12.05 1.00
N ILE A 230 -6.35 -13.35 0.69
CA ILE A 230 -5.63 -14.38 1.44
C ILE A 230 -4.17 -14.40 0.99
N LEU A 231 -3.27 -13.98 1.85
CA LEU A 231 -1.82 -13.99 1.61
C LEU A 231 -1.15 -14.97 2.56
N THR A 232 -0.38 -15.92 1.99
CA THR A 232 0.39 -16.89 2.77
C THR A 232 1.73 -16.32 3.23
N HIS A 233 2.39 -17.01 4.17
CA HIS A 233 3.77 -16.70 4.53
C HIS A 233 4.68 -16.72 3.30
N ALA A 234 4.51 -17.70 2.40
CA ALA A 234 5.30 -17.83 1.19
C ALA A 234 5.11 -16.64 0.23
N ASN A 235 3.86 -16.18 0.02
CA ASN A 235 3.60 -15.03 -0.86
C ASN A 235 4.33 -13.76 -0.38
N LEU A 236 4.16 -13.42 0.90
CA LEU A 236 4.76 -12.22 1.49
C LEU A 236 6.29 -12.33 1.56
N ARG A 237 6.81 -13.51 1.88
CA ARG A 237 8.26 -13.76 1.91
C ARG A 237 8.88 -13.69 0.52
N ALA A 238 8.18 -14.24 -0.52
CA ALA A 238 8.61 -14.13 -1.90
C ALA A 238 8.70 -12.68 -2.35
N ASN A 239 7.69 -11.87 -2.04
CA ASN A 239 7.69 -10.46 -2.44
C ASN A 239 8.77 -9.64 -1.72
N ALA A 240 9.06 -9.94 -0.45
CA ALA A 240 10.20 -9.35 0.25
C ALA A 240 11.55 -9.74 -0.41
N ALA A 241 11.71 -11.02 -0.84
CA ALA A 241 12.90 -11.48 -1.55
C ALA A 241 13.03 -10.85 -2.95
N GLN A 242 11.91 -10.71 -3.66
CA GLN A 242 11.87 -9.98 -4.93
C GLN A 242 12.28 -8.52 -4.77
N GLY A 243 11.81 -7.84 -3.71
CA GLY A 243 12.21 -6.47 -3.37
C GLY A 243 13.71 -6.35 -3.11
N GLU A 244 14.29 -7.28 -2.36
CA GLU A 244 15.73 -7.33 -2.11
C GLU A 244 16.53 -7.55 -3.40
N ALA A 245 16.11 -8.51 -4.21
CA ALA A 245 16.76 -8.82 -5.48
C ALA A 245 16.68 -7.65 -6.49
N TRP A 246 15.57 -6.88 -6.44
CA TRP A 246 15.32 -5.77 -7.36
C TRP A 246 16.15 -4.52 -7.10
N VAL A 247 16.66 -4.33 -5.89
CA VAL A 247 17.42 -3.13 -5.50
C VAL A 247 18.89 -3.46 -5.31
N PRO A 248 19.70 -3.53 -6.38
CA PRO A 248 21.11 -3.80 -6.27
C PRO A 248 21.82 -2.67 -5.51
N GLY A 249 22.81 -3.03 -4.70
CA GLY A 249 23.59 -2.07 -3.91
C GLY A 249 23.01 -1.77 -2.52
N LEU A 250 21.93 -2.43 -2.09
CA LEU A 250 21.55 -2.47 -0.67
C LEU A 250 22.56 -3.30 0.13
N THR A 251 22.90 -2.82 1.32
CA THR A 251 23.79 -3.52 2.24
C THR A 251 23.02 -4.02 3.45
N ARG A 252 22.88 -5.34 3.58
CA ARG A 252 22.18 -5.97 4.72
C ARG A 252 22.74 -5.46 6.07
N GLY A 253 21.87 -5.12 7.00
CA GLY A 253 22.21 -4.59 8.33
C GLY A 253 22.66 -3.12 8.34
N LYS A 254 22.66 -2.41 7.21
CA LYS A 254 23.18 -1.03 7.13
C LYS A 254 22.17 -0.02 6.61
N GLU A 255 21.04 -0.48 6.11
CA GLU A 255 20.04 0.39 5.50
C GLU A 255 19.11 1.03 6.54
N THR A 256 18.61 2.21 6.23
CA THR A 256 17.57 2.90 7.00
C THR A 256 16.35 3.15 6.12
N PHE A 257 15.24 2.52 6.47
CA PHE A 257 13.97 2.62 5.77
C PHE A 257 13.03 3.54 6.52
N TYR A 258 12.26 4.32 5.78
CA TYR A 258 11.24 5.18 6.37
C TYR A 258 9.84 4.64 6.09
N ALA A 259 9.10 4.30 7.13
CA ALA A 259 7.71 3.87 7.05
C ALA A 259 6.77 5.09 7.03
N VAL A 260 6.80 5.85 5.93
CA VAL A 260 5.87 6.97 5.68
C VAL A 260 4.54 6.49 5.13
N LEU A 261 4.50 5.27 4.59
CA LEU A 261 3.28 4.59 4.13
C LEU A 261 2.68 3.77 5.27
N PRO A 262 1.33 3.63 5.31
CA PRO A 262 0.67 2.85 6.34
C PRO A 262 1.05 1.36 6.28
N LEU A 263 1.44 0.76 7.41
CA LEU A 263 1.74 -0.68 7.51
C LEU A 263 0.48 -1.55 7.37
N PHE A 264 -0.69 -1.01 7.67
CA PHE A 264 -1.96 -1.70 7.44
C PHE A 264 -2.38 -1.75 5.95
N HIS A 265 -1.59 -1.23 5.04
CA HIS A 265 -1.78 -1.32 3.60
C HIS A 265 -0.67 -2.17 2.99
N ALA A 266 -1.01 -3.05 2.03
CA ALA A 266 -0.06 -4.01 1.44
C ALA A 266 1.25 -3.37 0.98
N TYR A 267 1.20 -2.16 0.39
CA TYR A 267 2.39 -1.44 -0.07
C TYR A 267 3.33 -1.08 1.09
N GLY A 268 2.81 -0.49 2.17
CA GLY A 268 3.59 -0.17 3.36
C GLY A 268 4.04 -1.44 4.10
N LEU A 269 3.18 -2.45 4.21
CA LEU A 269 3.50 -3.70 4.87
C LEU A 269 4.71 -4.39 4.23
N THR A 270 4.72 -4.50 2.91
CA THR A 270 5.82 -5.19 2.22
C THR A 270 7.05 -4.31 2.10
N LEU A 271 6.96 -3.12 1.50
CA LEU A 271 8.15 -2.33 1.20
C LEU A 271 8.72 -1.59 2.42
N CYS A 272 7.91 -1.30 3.45
CA CYS A 272 8.44 -0.71 4.67
C CYS A 272 8.74 -1.77 5.76
N LEU A 273 7.87 -2.79 5.96
CA LEU A 273 8.04 -3.71 7.09
C LEU A 273 8.77 -5.00 6.70
N THR A 274 8.14 -5.87 5.88
CA THR A 274 8.70 -7.21 5.66
C THR A 274 10.03 -7.16 4.91
N PHE A 275 10.18 -6.28 3.94
CA PHE A 275 11.43 -6.08 3.22
C PHE A 275 12.53 -5.48 4.13
N ALA A 276 12.23 -4.43 4.91
CA ALA A 276 13.22 -3.88 5.84
C ALA A 276 13.72 -4.93 6.84
N MET A 277 12.79 -5.71 7.42
CA MET A 277 13.14 -6.75 8.39
C MET A 277 13.94 -7.89 7.74
N SER A 278 13.66 -8.26 6.47
CA SER A 278 14.38 -9.34 5.77
C SER A 278 15.87 -9.06 5.58
N ILE A 279 16.25 -7.79 5.46
CA ILE A 279 17.66 -7.37 5.23
C ILE A 279 18.32 -6.80 6.50
N GLY A 280 17.66 -6.83 7.65
CA GLY A 280 18.19 -6.29 8.89
C GLY A 280 18.29 -4.77 8.92
N ALA A 281 17.44 -4.06 8.17
CA ALA A 281 17.44 -2.60 8.13
C ALA A 281 16.87 -1.98 9.40
N ARG A 282 17.25 -0.72 9.68
CA ARG A 282 16.55 0.15 10.62
C ARG A 282 15.25 0.63 9.98
N LEU A 283 14.12 0.49 10.66
CA LEU A 283 12.82 1.00 10.23
C LEU A 283 12.40 2.18 11.11
N VAL A 284 12.39 3.39 10.56
CA VAL A 284 11.90 4.60 11.22
C VAL A 284 10.40 4.71 10.98
N LEU A 285 9.62 4.72 12.05
CA LEU A 285 8.16 4.64 12.03
C LEU A 285 7.52 6.03 12.20
N PHE A 286 6.60 6.37 11.31
CA PHE A 286 5.79 7.58 11.38
C PHE A 286 4.31 7.19 11.50
N PRO A 287 3.59 7.57 12.59
CA PRO A 287 2.18 7.22 12.78
C PRO A 287 1.28 7.77 11.68
N ARG A 288 1.70 8.85 11.07
CA ARG A 288 1.15 9.47 9.87
C ARG A 288 2.27 10.16 9.11
N PHE A 289 2.10 10.34 7.81
CA PHE A 289 3.00 11.20 7.07
C PHE A 289 2.90 12.65 7.58
N ASP A 290 4.05 13.24 7.85
CA ASP A 290 4.18 14.63 8.28
C ASP A 290 5.58 15.10 7.86
N VAL A 291 5.64 16.10 7.00
CA VAL A 291 6.90 16.60 6.43
C VAL A 291 7.90 17.02 7.51
N ASP A 292 7.42 17.68 8.56
CA ASP A 292 8.28 18.18 9.64
C ASP A 292 8.90 17.02 10.43
N LEU A 293 8.12 15.98 10.69
CA LEU A 293 8.61 14.79 11.39
C LEU A 293 9.64 14.04 10.53
N VAL A 294 9.37 13.88 9.23
CA VAL A 294 10.27 13.17 8.30
C VAL A 294 11.60 13.91 8.16
N LEU A 295 11.57 15.24 7.92
CA LEU A 295 12.79 16.03 7.79
C LEU A 295 13.55 16.15 9.12
N ALA A 296 12.88 16.14 10.26
CA ALA A 296 13.54 16.11 11.57
C ALA A 296 14.26 14.77 11.80
N ALA A 297 13.63 13.65 11.43
CA ALA A 297 14.24 12.32 11.53
C ALA A 297 15.44 12.18 10.58
N ALA A 298 15.39 12.75 9.37
CA ALA A 298 16.48 12.69 8.40
C ALA A 298 17.80 13.29 8.91
N ARG A 299 17.73 14.22 9.86
CA ARG A 299 18.93 14.82 10.48
C ARG A 299 19.64 13.90 11.48
N THR A 300 18.93 12.95 12.07
CA THR A 300 19.45 12.06 13.12
C THR A 300 19.62 10.62 12.66
N SER A 301 18.75 10.18 11.78
CA SER A 301 18.72 8.83 11.21
C SER A 301 18.50 8.92 9.70
N PRO A 302 19.54 9.35 8.94
CA PRO A 302 19.41 9.59 7.50
C PRO A 302 18.86 8.36 6.75
N PRO A 303 17.77 8.51 5.97
CA PRO A 303 17.18 7.40 5.23
C PRO A 303 18.02 7.02 4.02
N THR A 304 18.09 5.73 3.72
CA THR A 304 18.78 5.22 2.51
C THR A 304 17.82 4.70 1.46
N PHE A 305 16.62 4.30 1.91
CA PHE A 305 15.53 3.81 1.07
C PHE A 305 14.20 4.42 1.49
N LEU A 306 13.44 4.93 0.53
CA LEU A 306 12.15 5.57 0.77
C LEU A 306 11.07 5.05 -0.19
N PRO A 307 10.16 4.16 0.23
CA PRO A 307 8.96 3.86 -0.52
C PRO A 307 7.87 4.88 -0.18
N ALA A 308 7.30 5.52 -1.19
CA ALA A 308 6.26 6.53 -0.99
C ALA A 308 5.34 6.64 -2.23
N VAL A 309 4.48 7.64 -2.24
CA VAL A 309 3.61 8.01 -3.36
C VAL A 309 4.00 9.40 -3.89
N PRO A 310 3.69 9.74 -5.16
CA PRO A 310 4.15 10.98 -5.79
C PRO A 310 3.92 12.25 -4.95
N PRO A 311 2.75 12.49 -4.32
CA PRO A 311 2.55 13.69 -3.50
C PRO A 311 3.50 13.80 -2.29
N ILE A 312 3.97 12.67 -1.74
CA ILE A 312 4.93 12.66 -0.63
C ILE A 312 6.30 13.11 -1.13
N TYR A 313 6.74 12.62 -2.31
CA TYR A 313 8.00 13.05 -2.92
C TYR A 313 8.00 14.55 -3.22
N ASP A 314 6.92 15.07 -3.83
CA ASP A 314 6.79 16.49 -4.14
C ASP A 314 6.85 17.38 -2.89
N GLN A 315 6.14 16.99 -1.82
CA GLN A 315 6.14 17.72 -0.56
C GLN A 315 7.50 17.69 0.13
N LEU A 316 8.16 16.52 0.16
CA LEU A 316 9.48 16.38 0.78
C LEU A 316 10.55 17.14 -0.01
N ALA A 317 10.56 17.04 -1.34
CA ALA A 317 11.50 17.77 -2.18
C ALA A 317 11.35 19.28 -1.99
N ALA A 318 10.12 19.82 -2.07
CA ALA A 318 9.83 21.23 -1.86
C ALA A 318 10.28 21.72 -0.48
N ALA A 319 10.01 20.95 0.57
CA ALA A 319 10.37 21.30 1.92
C ALA A 319 11.87 21.18 2.20
N ALA A 320 12.54 20.17 1.62
CA ALA A 320 13.99 20.00 1.73
C ALA A 320 14.75 21.16 1.06
N GLU A 321 14.33 21.56 -0.14
CA GLU A 321 14.89 22.73 -0.83
C GLU A 321 14.72 24.01 -0.01
N SER A 322 13.50 24.30 0.43
CA SER A 322 13.18 25.56 1.15
C SER A 322 13.87 25.65 2.52
N ARG A 323 14.06 24.51 3.20
CA ARG A 323 14.64 24.43 4.55
C ARG A 323 16.10 24.01 4.56
N LYS A 324 16.70 23.78 3.38
CA LYS A 324 18.09 23.33 3.21
C LYS A 324 18.40 22.07 4.03
N VAL A 325 17.50 21.07 3.96
CA VAL A 325 17.71 19.75 4.58
C VAL A 325 18.33 18.84 3.55
N ASP A 326 19.44 18.23 3.90
CA ASP A 326 20.12 17.25 3.06
C ASP A 326 19.35 15.91 3.08
N LEU A 327 18.96 15.44 1.89
CA LEU A 327 18.33 14.14 1.65
C LEU A 327 19.20 13.25 0.72
N SER A 328 20.46 13.60 0.49
CA SER A 328 21.37 12.86 -0.40
C SER A 328 21.67 11.44 0.07
N SER A 329 21.37 11.10 1.31
CA SER A 329 21.46 9.73 1.82
C SER A 329 20.44 8.79 1.18
N ILE A 330 19.32 9.30 0.62
CA ILE A 330 18.30 8.50 -0.05
C ILE A 330 18.80 8.10 -1.44
N ARG A 331 19.38 6.91 -1.52
CA ARG A 331 19.92 6.39 -2.77
C ARG A 331 18.83 5.83 -3.67
N PHE A 332 17.79 5.23 -3.08
CA PHE A 332 16.72 4.53 -3.77
C PHE A 332 15.37 4.95 -3.24
N ALA A 333 14.47 5.25 -4.16
CA ALA A 333 13.08 5.58 -3.88
C ALA A 333 12.17 4.84 -4.87
N ILE A 334 11.09 4.24 -4.35
CA ILE A 334 10.11 3.52 -5.16
C ILE A 334 8.74 4.15 -4.95
N SER A 335 8.15 4.64 -6.04
CA SER A 335 6.80 5.18 -6.08
C SER A 335 5.82 4.12 -6.55
N GLY A 336 4.65 4.05 -5.93
CA GLY A 336 3.60 3.12 -6.33
C GLY A 336 2.20 3.64 -6.03
N ALA A 337 1.20 2.79 -6.24
CA ALA A 337 -0.22 3.04 -6.02
C ALA A 337 -0.87 4.07 -6.96
N MET A 338 -0.12 4.89 -7.65
CA MET A 338 -0.59 5.85 -8.66
C MET A 338 0.55 6.20 -9.63
N SER A 339 0.20 6.69 -10.82
CA SER A 339 1.17 7.08 -11.86
C SER A 339 2.16 8.11 -11.34
N LEU A 340 3.43 7.92 -11.67
CA LEU A 340 4.53 8.78 -11.27
C LEU A 340 4.83 9.82 -12.36
N PRO A 341 4.56 11.12 -12.12
CA PRO A 341 4.90 12.18 -13.08
C PRO A 341 6.41 12.28 -13.29
N VAL A 342 6.82 12.44 -14.54
CA VAL A 342 8.24 12.61 -14.90
C VAL A 342 8.86 13.83 -14.21
N GLU A 343 8.08 14.88 -13.97
CA GLU A 343 8.55 16.08 -13.28
C GLU A 343 8.86 15.80 -11.81
N THR A 344 8.04 15.00 -11.13
CA THR A 344 8.31 14.52 -9.76
C THR A 344 9.65 13.75 -9.72
N VAL A 345 9.91 12.89 -10.70
CA VAL A 345 11.19 12.16 -10.81
C VAL A 345 12.36 13.14 -10.93
N ARG A 346 12.29 14.07 -11.89
CA ARG A 346 13.36 15.06 -12.12
C ARG A 346 13.67 15.89 -10.87
N ARG A 347 12.61 16.40 -10.24
CA ARG A 347 12.77 17.21 -9.04
C ARG A 347 13.36 16.42 -7.89
N TRP A 348 12.86 15.22 -7.64
CA TRP A 348 13.35 14.35 -6.58
C TRP A 348 14.83 14.02 -6.76
N GLU A 349 15.22 13.60 -7.96
CA GLU A 349 16.60 13.26 -8.28
C GLU A 349 17.54 14.47 -8.23
N ALA A 350 17.06 15.65 -8.57
CA ALA A 350 17.83 16.89 -8.41
C ALA A 350 18.10 17.23 -6.94
N VAL A 351 17.14 16.94 -6.04
CA VAL A 351 17.27 17.22 -4.60
C VAL A 351 18.11 16.17 -3.87
N THR A 352 17.98 14.89 -4.25
CA THR A 352 18.61 13.78 -3.51
C THR A 352 19.88 13.25 -4.16
N GLY A 353 20.00 13.36 -5.50
CA GLY A 353 21.01 12.64 -6.28
C GLY A 353 20.74 11.13 -6.38
N GLY A 354 19.69 10.63 -5.71
CA GLY A 354 19.27 9.22 -5.74
C GLY A 354 18.26 8.94 -6.84
N LEU A 355 17.94 7.66 -7.06
CA LEU A 355 17.02 7.22 -8.10
C LEU A 355 15.59 7.12 -7.57
N LEU A 356 14.63 7.67 -8.32
CA LEU A 356 13.19 7.47 -8.09
C LEU A 356 12.60 6.67 -9.25
N VAL A 357 12.04 5.50 -8.95
CA VAL A 357 11.45 4.61 -9.94
C VAL A 357 9.99 4.30 -9.62
N GLU A 358 9.21 3.95 -10.64
CA GLU A 358 7.83 3.51 -10.48
C GLU A 358 7.77 2.00 -10.30
N GLY A 359 6.93 1.55 -9.34
CA GLY A 359 6.55 0.17 -9.13
C GLY A 359 5.04 -0.01 -9.30
N TYR A 360 4.64 -1.18 -9.77
CA TYR A 360 3.25 -1.55 -9.98
C TYR A 360 2.91 -2.83 -9.23
N GLY A 361 1.68 -2.87 -8.75
CA GLY A 361 1.13 -4.05 -8.11
C GLY A 361 -0.22 -3.79 -7.46
N MET A 362 -0.71 -4.80 -6.79
CA MET A 362 -2.01 -4.81 -6.13
C MET A 362 -1.95 -5.72 -4.91
N THR A 363 -2.91 -5.60 -4.02
CA THR A 363 -2.95 -6.41 -2.80
C THR A 363 -2.82 -7.90 -3.10
N GLU A 364 -3.46 -8.35 -4.17
CA GLU A 364 -3.49 -9.73 -4.66
C GLU A 364 -2.12 -10.22 -5.21
N SER A 365 -1.14 -9.33 -5.34
CA SER A 365 0.25 -9.67 -5.70
C SER A 365 1.29 -9.37 -4.60
N SER A 366 0.89 -9.14 -3.34
CA SER A 366 1.70 -9.08 -2.09
C SER A 366 2.66 -7.90 -1.86
N PRO A 367 2.58 -6.69 -2.40
CA PRO A 367 1.79 -6.23 -3.51
C PRO A 367 2.54 -6.10 -4.84
N VAL A 368 3.90 -6.08 -4.86
CA VAL A 368 4.68 -5.63 -6.03
C VAL A 368 4.83 -6.75 -7.05
N ALA A 369 4.55 -6.45 -8.30
CA ALA A 369 4.69 -7.40 -9.41
C ALA A 369 5.63 -6.90 -10.51
N LEU A 370 5.59 -5.60 -10.81
CA LEU A 370 6.46 -4.97 -11.82
C LEU A 370 7.13 -3.74 -11.22
N GLY A 371 8.24 -3.33 -11.78
CA GLY A 371 8.90 -2.09 -11.43
C GLY A 371 9.90 -1.63 -12.48
N ASN A 372 10.16 -0.34 -12.51
CA ASN A 372 11.27 0.17 -13.29
C ASN A 372 12.59 -0.32 -12.71
N PRO A 373 13.54 -0.76 -13.56
CA PRO A 373 14.88 -1.14 -13.11
C PRO A 373 15.57 0.01 -12.35
N ILE A 374 16.28 -0.33 -11.30
CA ILE A 374 17.09 0.64 -10.54
C ILE A 374 18.43 0.81 -11.26
N GLY A 375 18.42 1.58 -12.34
CA GLY A 375 19.59 1.76 -13.18
C GLY A 375 19.30 2.55 -14.46
N PRO A 376 20.28 2.55 -15.40
CA PRO A 376 20.19 3.33 -16.65
C PRO A 376 19.06 2.88 -17.59
N SER A 377 18.66 1.60 -17.51
CA SER A 377 17.60 1.02 -18.34
C SER A 377 16.19 1.46 -17.93
N ARG A 378 16.02 2.18 -16.81
CA ARG A 378 14.71 2.67 -16.37
C ARG A 378 14.02 3.54 -17.41
N ARG A 379 12.71 3.44 -17.49
CA ARG A 379 11.88 4.20 -18.44
C ARG A 379 10.75 4.93 -17.70
N PRO A 380 10.95 6.19 -17.29
CA PRO A 380 9.90 7.00 -16.68
C PRO A 380 8.64 7.07 -17.55
N GLY A 381 7.45 7.04 -16.91
CA GLY A 381 6.16 6.99 -17.60
C GLY A 381 5.70 5.59 -17.96
N THR A 382 6.44 4.55 -17.52
CA THR A 382 6.01 3.14 -17.55
C THR A 382 6.01 2.59 -16.14
N VAL A 383 5.27 1.50 -15.91
CA VAL A 383 5.33 0.76 -14.64
C VAL A 383 6.49 -0.23 -14.58
N GLY A 384 7.37 -0.18 -15.60
CA GLY A 384 8.58 -1.00 -15.68
C GLY A 384 8.32 -2.38 -16.26
N VAL A 385 9.05 -3.36 -15.74
CA VAL A 385 9.08 -4.75 -16.21
C VAL A 385 8.80 -5.71 -15.05
N PRO A 386 8.42 -6.98 -15.32
CA PRO A 386 8.17 -7.97 -14.27
C PRO A 386 9.35 -8.16 -13.33
N PHE A 387 9.07 -8.33 -12.04
CA PHE A 387 10.07 -8.71 -11.03
C PHE A 387 10.58 -10.14 -11.24
N PRO A 388 11.74 -10.51 -10.68
CA PRO A 388 12.27 -11.88 -10.73
C PRO A 388 11.19 -12.92 -10.37
N SER A 389 11.15 -14.04 -11.09
CA SER A 389 10.14 -15.09 -10.95
C SER A 389 8.69 -14.66 -11.22
N THR A 390 8.48 -13.52 -11.88
CA THR A 390 7.15 -13.04 -12.29
C THR A 390 6.99 -13.14 -13.79
N GLU A 391 5.85 -13.67 -14.21
CA GLU A 391 5.46 -13.78 -15.62
C GLU A 391 4.25 -12.89 -15.90
N ILE A 392 4.15 -12.40 -17.13
CA ILE A 392 3.02 -11.61 -17.59
C ILE A 392 2.46 -12.13 -18.90
N ARG A 393 1.15 -11.90 -19.10
CA ARG A 393 0.45 -12.03 -20.40
C ARG A 393 -0.42 -10.80 -20.62
N VAL A 394 -0.70 -10.52 -21.89
CA VAL A 394 -1.69 -9.50 -22.28
C VAL A 394 -2.77 -10.21 -23.08
N VAL A 395 -4.00 -10.17 -22.58
CA VAL A 395 -5.12 -10.94 -23.09
C VAL A 395 -6.32 -10.07 -23.45
N ASP A 396 -7.27 -10.67 -24.17
CA ASP A 396 -8.55 -10.01 -24.41
C ASP A 396 -9.34 -9.89 -23.09
N PRO A 397 -9.80 -8.69 -22.69
CA PRO A 397 -10.53 -8.52 -21.45
C PRO A 397 -11.85 -9.30 -21.36
N ALA A 398 -12.49 -9.57 -22.53
CA ALA A 398 -13.74 -10.33 -22.59
C ALA A 398 -13.51 -11.84 -22.55
N ASP A 399 -12.37 -12.32 -23.12
CA ASP A 399 -11.97 -13.72 -23.09
C ASP A 399 -10.47 -13.85 -22.73
N PRO A 400 -10.14 -14.06 -21.45
CA PRO A 400 -8.75 -14.09 -20.99
C PRO A 400 -7.96 -15.31 -21.48
N THR A 401 -8.57 -16.20 -22.25
CA THR A 401 -7.86 -17.31 -22.93
C THR A 401 -7.21 -16.87 -24.23
N ILE A 402 -7.59 -15.71 -24.77
CA ILE A 402 -7.11 -15.17 -26.05
C ILE A 402 -6.01 -14.16 -25.80
N ASN A 403 -4.77 -14.46 -26.22
CA ASN A 403 -3.68 -13.49 -26.19
C ASN A 403 -3.91 -12.36 -27.19
N ARG A 404 -3.60 -11.13 -26.80
CA ARG A 404 -3.59 -9.98 -27.71
C ARG A 404 -2.34 -10.00 -28.59
N PRO A 405 -2.42 -9.46 -29.80
CA PRO A 405 -1.23 -9.22 -30.61
C PRO A 405 -0.21 -8.36 -29.86
N ASP A 406 1.08 -8.58 -30.15
CA ASP A 406 2.17 -7.84 -29.53
C ASP A 406 1.98 -6.31 -29.71
N GLY A 407 2.12 -5.55 -28.62
CA GLY A 407 1.91 -4.11 -28.58
C GLY A 407 0.44 -3.65 -28.58
N ALA A 408 -0.53 -4.53 -28.80
CA ALA A 408 -1.94 -4.18 -28.72
C ALA A 408 -2.40 -4.05 -27.27
N PRO A 409 -3.32 -3.11 -26.95
CA PRO A 409 -3.89 -3.00 -25.63
C PRO A 409 -4.68 -4.25 -25.22
N GLY A 410 -4.52 -4.69 -23.97
CA GLY A 410 -5.26 -5.81 -23.40
C GLY A 410 -5.14 -5.87 -21.89
N GLU A 411 -5.88 -6.79 -21.26
CA GLU A 411 -5.81 -7.01 -19.81
C GLU A 411 -4.49 -7.66 -19.43
N LEU A 412 -3.82 -7.10 -18.43
CA LEU A 412 -2.61 -7.67 -17.84
C LEU A 412 -2.96 -8.85 -16.96
N LEU A 413 -2.36 -10.00 -17.23
CA LEU A 413 -2.31 -11.15 -16.33
C LEU A 413 -0.93 -11.27 -15.71
N ILE A 414 -0.90 -11.67 -14.43
CA ILE A 414 0.34 -11.87 -13.66
C ILE A 414 0.36 -13.28 -13.08
N ARG A 415 1.52 -13.94 -13.14
CA ARG A 415 1.77 -15.20 -12.45
C ARG A 415 3.12 -15.13 -11.74
N GLY A 416 3.18 -15.60 -10.48
CA GLY A 416 4.42 -15.60 -9.70
C GLY A 416 4.18 -16.05 -8.25
N PRO A 417 5.26 -16.27 -7.50
CA PRO A 417 5.17 -16.77 -6.12
C PRO A 417 4.49 -15.80 -5.15
N GLN A 418 4.40 -14.53 -5.50
CA GLN A 418 3.76 -13.48 -4.73
C GLN A 418 2.24 -13.40 -4.93
N VAL A 419 1.66 -14.13 -5.90
CA VAL A 419 0.22 -14.10 -6.20
C VAL A 419 -0.58 -14.78 -5.09
N PHE A 420 -1.67 -14.15 -4.67
CA PHE A 420 -2.53 -14.57 -3.58
C PHE A 420 -3.25 -15.91 -3.83
N HIS A 421 -3.89 -16.45 -2.79
CA HIS A 421 -4.62 -17.73 -2.88
C HIS A 421 -6.14 -17.57 -3.07
N GLY A 422 -6.64 -16.34 -3.22
CA GLY A 422 -8.06 -16.03 -3.38
C GLY A 422 -8.58 -15.06 -2.32
N TYR A 423 -9.88 -14.84 -2.32
CA TYR A 423 -10.55 -13.98 -1.35
C TYR A 423 -11.22 -14.81 -0.24
N TRP A 424 -11.14 -14.29 0.98
CA TRP A 424 -11.72 -14.90 2.17
C TRP A 424 -13.24 -15.01 2.02
N HIS A 425 -13.78 -16.21 2.23
CA HIS A 425 -15.21 -16.55 2.09
C HIS A 425 -15.87 -16.11 0.79
N ASN A 426 -15.10 -15.87 -0.29
CA ASN A 426 -15.62 -15.36 -1.55
C ASN A 426 -15.06 -16.15 -2.75
N PRO A 427 -15.58 -17.39 -2.98
CA PRO A 427 -15.12 -18.23 -4.07
C PRO A 427 -15.51 -17.69 -5.46
N GLU A 428 -16.61 -16.95 -5.57
CA GLU A 428 -17.07 -16.39 -6.85
C GLU A 428 -16.12 -15.33 -7.38
N ASP A 429 -15.77 -14.34 -6.56
CA ASP A 429 -14.80 -13.31 -6.93
C ASP A 429 -13.40 -13.91 -7.10
N THR A 430 -13.07 -14.95 -6.32
CA THR A 430 -11.81 -15.67 -6.49
C THR A 430 -11.72 -16.29 -7.89
N ALA A 431 -12.75 -17.00 -8.34
CA ALA A 431 -12.78 -17.62 -9.65
C ALA A 431 -12.76 -16.60 -10.81
N GLN A 432 -13.27 -15.38 -10.60
CA GLN A 432 -13.21 -14.30 -11.58
C GLN A 432 -11.82 -13.64 -11.65
N THR A 433 -11.04 -13.69 -10.56
CA THR A 433 -9.78 -12.96 -10.42
C THR A 433 -8.56 -13.88 -10.57
N LEU A 434 -8.63 -15.10 -10.05
CA LEU A 434 -7.54 -16.08 -10.10
C LEU A 434 -7.94 -17.25 -11.01
N MET A 435 -7.27 -17.37 -12.15
CA MET A 435 -7.50 -18.44 -13.10
C MET A 435 -6.98 -19.80 -12.58
N PRO A 436 -7.54 -20.94 -13.01
CA PRO A 436 -7.15 -22.26 -12.51
C PRO A 436 -5.67 -22.60 -12.69
N ASP A 437 -5.00 -22.01 -13.68
CA ASP A 437 -3.57 -22.19 -13.98
C ASP A 437 -2.66 -21.17 -13.24
N GLY A 438 -3.22 -20.45 -12.25
CA GLY A 438 -2.49 -19.55 -11.36
C GLY A 438 -2.26 -18.13 -11.91
N TRP A 439 -2.88 -17.76 -13.02
CA TRP A 439 -2.83 -16.40 -13.51
C TRP A 439 -3.81 -15.50 -12.75
N LEU A 440 -3.28 -14.39 -12.23
CA LEU A 440 -4.04 -13.30 -11.62
C LEU A 440 -4.51 -12.33 -12.70
N ARG A 441 -5.80 -12.13 -12.83
CA ARG A 441 -6.40 -11.07 -13.63
C ARG A 441 -6.32 -9.76 -12.87
N THR A 442 -5.56 -8.79 -13.41
CA THR A 442 -5.36 -7.50 -12.72
C THR A 442 -6.54 -6.55 -12.87
N GLY A 443 -7.31 -6.71 -13.94
CA GLY A 443 -8.33 -5.75 -14.34
C GLY A 443 -7.75 -4.44 -14.91
N ASP A 444 -6.44 -4.37 -15.12
CA ASP A 444 -5.77 -3.21 -15.71
C ASP A 444 -5.47 -3.47 -17.20
N ILE A 445 -5.81 -2.51 -18.06
CA ILE A 445 -5.47 -2.52 -19.48
C ILE A 445 -4.07 -1.95 -19.65
N VAL A 446 -3.23 -2.70 -20.34
CA VAL A 446 -1.83 -2.32 -20.58
C VAL A 446 -1.45 -2.45 -22.05
N THR A 447 -0.39 -1.76 -22.42
CA THR A 447 0.41 -2.07 -23.61
C THR A 447 1.79 -2.51 -23.19
N VAL A 448 2.42 -3.43 -23.93
CA VAL A 448 3.77 -3.92 -23.66
C VAL A 448 4.65 -3.62 -24.87
N ALA A 449 5.74 -2.93 -24.62
CA ALA A 449 6.74 -2.64 -25.65
C ALA A 449 7.53 -3.92 -26.03
N PRO A 450 8.18 -3.99 -27.22
CA PRO A 450 8.93 -5.17 -27.67
C PRO A 450 10.02 -5.65 -26.69
N ASP A 451 10.56 -4.76 -25.89
CA ASP A 451 11.56 -5.02 -24.84
C ASP A 451 10.95 -5.31 -23.46
N GLY A 452 9.62 -5.49 -23.37
CA GLY A 452 8.91 -5.92 -22.19
C GLY A 452 8.48 -4.83 -21.23
N PHE A 453 8.74 -3.54 -21.49
CA PHE A 453 8.24 -2.46 -20.64
C PHE A 453 6.72 -2.32 -20.74
N VAL A 454 6.08 -2.24 -19.58
CA VAL A 454 4.62 -2.20 -19.45
C VAL A 454 4.15 -0.77 -19.19
N THR A 455 3.14 -0.33 -19.92
CA THR A 455 2.45 0.95 -19.70
C THR A 455 0.99 0.66 -19.38
N VAL A 456 0.52 1.14 -18.23
CA VAL A 456 -0.90 1.05 -17.85
C VAL A 456 -1.66 2.12 -18.63
N VAL A 457 -2.69 1.69 -19.36
CA VAL A 457 -3.56 2.57 -20.16
C VAL A 457 -4.79 2.95 -19.34
N ASP A 458 -5.48 1.96 -18.74
CA ASP A 458 -6.68 2.18 -17.93
C ASP A 458 -7.09 0.92 -17.14
N ARG A 459 -8.28 0.96 -16.53
CA ARG A 459 -8.91 -0.19 -15.86
C ARG A 459 -10.10 -0.72 -16.65
N VAL A 460 -10.22 -2.02 -16.77
CA VAL A 460 -11.35 -2.69 -17.45
C VAL A 460 -12.69 -2.19 -16.94
N LYS A 461 -12.86 -2.07 -15.60
CA LYS A 461 -14.11 -1.64 -14.96
C LYS A 461 -14.34 -0.13 -14.95
N GLU A 462 -13.34 0.65 -15.31
CA GLU A 462 -13.41 2.11 -15.40
C GLU A 462 -13.61 2.58 -16.83
N LEU A 463 -13.47 1.68 -17.83
CA LEU A 463 -13.79 2.00 -19.22
C LEU A 463 -15.26 2.45 -19.35
N ILE A 464 -15.45 3.59 -19.99
CA ILE A 464 -16.77 4.18 -20.21
C ILE A 464 -17.33 3.60 -21.49
N ILE A 465 -18.49 2.93 -21.42
CA ILE A 465 -19.13 2.34 -22.59
C ILE A 465 -20.12 3.32 -23.17
N THR A 466 -19.71 4.04 -24.21
CA THR A 466 -20.53 5.05 -24.87
C THR A 466 -20.71 4.75 -26.37
N GLY A 467 -21.97 4.64 -26.82
CA GLY A 467 -22.26 4.37 -28.23
C GLY A 467 -21.65 3.10 -28.81
N GLY A 468 -21.38 2.09 -27.97
CA GLY A 468 -20.70 0.84 -28.37
C GLY A 468 -19.17 0.92 -28.40
N PHE A 469 -18.60 2.04 -27.99
CA PHE A 469 -17.14 2.23 -27.89
C PHE A 469 -16.69 2.25 -26.44
N ASN A 470 -15.52 1.68 -26.17
CA ASN A 470 -14.82 1.79 -24.91
C ASN A 470 -13.98 3.07 -24.89
N VAL A 471 -14.24 3.96 -23.95
CA VAL A 471 -13.48 5.19 -23.73
C VAL A 471 -12.68 5.06 -22.46
N SER A 472 -11.38 5.27 -22.56
CA SER A 472 -10.46 5.33 -21.43
C SER A 472 -10.63 6.64 -20.67
N PRO A 473 -11.05 6.63 -19.39
CA PRO A 473 -11.06 7.84 -18.57
C PRO A 473 -9.72 8.53 -18.52
N SER A 474 -8.64 7.77 -18.41
CA SER A 474 -7.29 8.32 -18.27
C SER A 474 -6.82 9.05 -19.53
N GLU A 475 -7.23 8.62 -20.72
CA GLU A 475 -6.96 9.33 -21.99
C GLU A 475 -7.65 10.71 -22.01
N VAL A 476 -8.89 10.75 -21.54
CA VAL A 476 -9.67 12.00 -21.48
C VAL A 476 -9.13 12.91 -20.37
N GLU A 477 -8.74 12.36 -19.23
CA GLU A 477 -8.08 13.10 -18.14
C GLU A 477 -6.77 13.72 -18.61
N ALA A 478 -5.95 13.00 -19.36
CA ALA A 478 -4.71 13.51 -19.92
C ALA A 478 -4.94 14.69 -20.88
N ALA A 479 -5.96 14.60 -21.73
CA ALA A 479 -6.35 15.71 -22.62
C ALA A 479 -6.82 16.94 -21.83
N LEU A 480 -7.61 16.77 -20.78
CA LEU A 480 -8.05 17.86 -19.91
C LEU A 480 -6.88 18.51 -19.15
N LEU A 481 -5.95 17.71 -18.64
CA LEU A 481 -4.77 18.16 -17.89
C LEU A 481 -3.76 18.92 -18.78
N ALA A 482 -3.80 18.73 -20.10
CA ALA A 482 -3.00 19.50 -21.04
C ALA A 482 -3.48 20.97 -21.16
N HIS A 483 -4.70 21.28 -20.72
CA HIS A 483 -5.19 22.66 -20.69
C HIS A 483 -4.50 23.47 -19.57
N PRO A 484 -3.98 24.68 -19.83
CA PRO A 484 -3.17 25.45 -18.88
C PRO A 484 -3.89 25.81 -17.57
N ASP A 485 -5.21 25.88 -17.58
CA ASP A 485 -6.02 26.25 -16.42
C ASP A 485 -6.50 25.04 -15.60
N VAL A 486 -6.28 23.81 -16.04
CA VAL A 486 -6.69 22.60 -15.34
C VAL A 486 -5.52 22.05 -14.52
N THR A 487 -5.72 21.92 -13.20
CA THR A 487 -4.72 21.40 -12.27
C THR A 487 -4.97 19.95 -11.85
N ALA A 488 -6.24 19.51 -11.93
CA ALA A 488 -6.61 18.11 -11.72
C ALA A 488 -7.87 17.79 -12.53
N ALA A 489 -7.99 16.55 -12.99
CA ALA A 489 -9.16 16.05 -13.71
C ALA A 489 -9.48 14.62 -13.24
N ALA A 490 -10.78 14.29 -13.24
CA ALA A 490 -11.28 12.93 -13.05
C ALA A 490 -12.45 12.71 -13.99
N VAL A 491 -12.39 11.61 -14.76
CA VAL A 491 -13.38 11.28 -15.78
C VAL A 491 -14.12 10.00 -15.39
N VAL A 492 -15.43 10.01 -15.57
CA VAL A 492 -16.31 8.90 -15.21
C VAL A 492 -17.43 8.74 -16.24
N GLY A 493 -17.95 7.53 -16.37
CA GLY A 493 -19.18 7.24 -17.09
C GLY A 493 -20.42 7.56 -16.24
N LEU A 494 -21.33 8.38 -16.75
CA LEU A 494 -22.66 8.57 -16.14
C LEU A 494 -23.73 7.89 -16.98
N PRO A 495 -24.78 7.29 -16.37
CA PRO A 495 -25.87 6.68 -17.13
C PRO A 495 -26.51 7.66 -18.11
N HIS A 496 -26.70 7.24 -19.36
CA HIS A 496 -27.34 8.03 -20.39
C HIS A 496 -28.79 7.57 -20.64
N LEU A 497 -29.70 8.50 -20.92
CA LEU A 497 -31.11 8.19 -21.10
C LEU A 497 -31.41 7.22 -22.25
N SER A 498 -30.59 7.22 -23.30
CA SER A 498 -30.71 6.31 -24.44
C SER A 498 -30.02 4.96 -24.24
N GLY A 499 -29.57 4.64 -23.04
CA GLY A 499 -28.75 3.46 -22.70
C GLY A 499 -27.24 3.71 -22.84
N GLY A 500 -26.46 2.89 -22.14
CA GLY A 500 -25.00 3.08 -22.04
C GLY A 500 -24.61 4.22 -21.09
N GLU A 501 -23.42 4.75 -21.31
CA GLU A 501 -22.86 5.82 -20.48
C GLU A 501 -22.48 7.05 -21.32
N GLU A 502 -22.45 8.22 -20.69
CA GLU A 502 -21.85 9.43 -21.26
C GLU A 502 -20.54 9.76 -20.56
N VAL A 503 -19.55 10.19 -21.32
CA VAL A 503 -18.28 10.66 -20.77
C VAL A 503 -18.51 11.98 -20.04
N SER A 504 -18.20 12.00 -18.74
CA SER A 504 -18.38 13.16 -17.86
C SER A 504 -17.11 13.40 -17.05
N ALA A 505 -16.77 14.67 -16.82
CA ALA A 505 -15.53 15.06 -16.15
C ALA A 505 -15.79 15.97 -14.95
N ALA A 506 -15.01 15.79 -13.88
CA ALA A 506 -14.79 16.77 -12.83
C ALA A 506 -13.38 17.35 -13.00
N VAL A 507 -13.24 18.67 -12.93
CA VAL A 507 -11.95 19.37 -13.05
C VAL A 507 -11.72 20.29 -11.87
N VAL A 508 -10.45 20.45 -11.47
CA VAL A 508 -10.01 21.49 -10.54
C VAL A 508 -9.24 22.52 -11.34
N LEU A 509 -9.63 23.77 -11.22
CA LEU A 509 -9.01 24.86 -11.97
C LEU A 509 -7.88 25.51 -11.17
N ARG A 510 -6.98 26.15 -11.88
CA ARG A 510 -5.96 27.02 -11.30
C ARG A 510 -6.63 28.22 -10.60
N ALA A 511 -6.08 28.68 -9.51
CA ALA A 511 -6.59 29.85 -8.81
C ALA A 511 -6.66 31.08 -9.73
N GLY A 512 -7.85 31.68 -9.82
CA GLY A 512 -8.13 32.82 -10.70
C GLY A 512 -8.51 32.48 -12.15
N ALA A 513 -8.51 31.21 -12.54
CA ALA A 513 -9.01 30.80 -13.85
C ALA A 513 -10.55 30.89 -13.92
N THR A 514 -11.07 31.25 -15.09
CA THR A 514 -12.51 31.31 -15.33
C THR A 514 -12.97 30.01 -15.98
N PHE A 515 -14.02 29.39 -15.46
CA PHE A 515 -14.58 28.18 -16.04
C PHE A 515 -15.37 28.46 -17.32
N ASP A 516 -14.95 27.85 -18.41
CA ASP A 516 -15.71 27.77 -19.67
C ASP A 516 -15.77 26.32 -20.15
N SER A 517 -16.90 25.70 -19.95
CA SER A 517 -17.17 24.31 -20.37
C SER A 517 -17.10 24.14 -21.90
N GLY A 518 -17.46 25.17 -22.66
CA GLY A 518 -17.37 25.15 -24.13
C GLY A 518 -15.93 25.13 -24.60
N ALA A 519 -15.11 26.05 -24.10
CA ALA A 519 -13.69 26.14 -24.41
C ALA A 519 -12.93 24.86 -24.06
N LEU A 520 -13.17 24.28 -22.87
CA LEU A 520 -12.55 23.01 -22.48
C LEU A 520 -12.97 21.85 -23.38
N ARG A 521 -14.24 21.79 -23.82
CA ARG A 521 -14.68 20.75 -24.75
C ARG A 521 -14.08 20.94 -26.15
N ASP A 522 -13.96 22.18 -26.62
CA ASP A 522 -13.33 22.48 -27.89
C ASP A 522 -11.85 22.11 -27.87
N PHE A 523 -11.14 22.43 -26.79
CA PHE A 523 -9.77 21.99 -26.55
C PHE A 523 -9.62 20.47 -26.57
N CYS A 524 -10.55 19.73 -25.91
CA CYS A 524 -10.56 18.28 -25.97
C CYS A 524 -10.81 17.75 -27.40
N ARG A 525 -11.64 18.40 -28.22
CA ARG A 525 -11.91 17.97 -29.60
C ARG A 525 -10.68 18.05 -30.51
N GLU A 526 -9.73 18.91 -30.21
CA GLU A 526 -8.46 18.97 -30.95
C GLU A 526 -7.59 17.72 -30.74
N ASN A 527 -7.77 17.02 -29.58
CA ASN A 527 -6.90 15.93 -29.15
C ASN A 527 -7.61 14.57 -29.04
N LEU A 528 -8.96 14.56 -29.08
CA LEU A 528 -9.76 13.36 -28.85
C LEU A 528 -10.79 13.14 -29.95
N ALA A 529 -11.08 11.89 -30.27
CA ALA A 529 -12.22 11.53 -31.09
C ALA A 529 -13.54 12.03 -30.48
N GLY A 530 -14.49 12.47 -31.29
CA GLY A 530 -15.70 13.16 -30.85
C GLY A 530 -16.53 12.40 -29.79
N TYR A 531 -16.56 11.04 -29.82
CA TYR A 531 -17.24 10.21 -28.84
C TYR A 531 -16.53 10.15 -27.48
N LYS A 532 -15.24 10.52 -27.41
CA LYS A 532 -14.43 10.58 -26.18
C LYS A 532 -14.56 11.93 -25.46
N VAL A 533 -14.99 12.98 -26.16
CA VAL A 533 -15.08 14.32 -25.60
C VAL A 533 -16.14 14.36 -24.49
N PRO A 534 -15.80 14.85 -23.29
CA PRO A 534 -16.76 14.94 -22.19
C PRO A 534 -17.98 15.76 -22.58
N LYS A 535 -19.17 15.19 -22.46
CA LYS A 535 -20.42 15.91 -22.68
C LYS A 535 -20.74 16.87 -21.55
N ARG A 536 -20.26 16.53 -20.36
CA ARG A 536 -20.40 17.31 -19.14
C ARG A 536 -19.05 17.52 -18.48
N ILE A 537 -18.76 18.76 -18.08
CA ILE A 537 -17.60 19.11 -17.27
C ILE A 537 -18.09 19.94 -16.08
N VAL A 538 -17.71 19.55 -14.87
CA VAL A 538 -18.06 20.24 -13.61
C VAL A 538 -16.78 20.64 -12.89
N VAL A 539 -16.77 21.83 -12.31
CA VAL A 539 -15.65 22.29 -11.47
C VAL A 539 -15.89 21.85 -10.03
N LEU A 540 -14.87 21.29 -9.42
CA LEU A 540 -14.80 21.01 -7.99
C LEU A 540 -13.63 21.78 -7.37
N ASP A 541 -13.75 22.13 -6.11
CA ASP A 541 -12.66 22.77 -5.36
C ASP A 541 -11.47 21.80 -5.20
N GLU A 542 -11.78 20.51 -4.97
CA GLU A 542 -10.80 19.41 -4.91
C GLU A 542 -11.43 18.09 -5.38
N LEU A 543 -10.60 17.18 -5.88
CA LEU A 543 -11.03 15.82 -6.20
C LEU A 543 -10.98 14.94 -4.94
N PRO A 544 -12.02 14.10 -4.69
CA PRO A 544 -12.00 13.14 -3.59
C PRO A 544 -10.84 12.14 -3.76
N ARG A 545 -10.02 11.97 -2.71
CA ARG A 545 -8.83 11.11 -2.73
C ARG A 545 -8.83 10.16 -1.54
N SER A 546 -8.23 8.99 -1.76
CA SER A 546 -7.93 8.03 -0.69
C SER A 546 -6.75 8.53 0.17
N LEU A 547 -6.49 7.86 1.30
CA LEU A 547 -5.37 8.18 2.20
C LEU A 547 -3.98 8.09 1.51
N ILE A 548 -3.87 7.28 0.45
CA ILE A 548 -2.68 7.17 -0.39
C ILE A 548 -2.73 8.12 -1.59
N GLY A 549 -3.64 9.11 -1.60
CA GLY A 549 -3.72 10.15 -2.63
C GLY A 549 -4.43 9.75 -3.93
N LYS A 550 -4.89 8.49 -4.07
CA LYS A 550 -5.58 8.01 -5.27
C LYS A 550 -6.96 8.66 -5.41
N VAL A 551 -7.29 9.18 -6.61
CA VAL A 551 -8.62 9.72 -6.91
C VAL A 551 -9.69 8.63 -6.77
N MET A 552 -10.74 8.93 -6.03
CA MET A 552 -11.87 8.01 -5.79
C MET A 552 -12.98 8.27 -6.82
N ARG A 553 -12.83 7.73 -8.05
CA ARG A 553 -13.75 7.97 -9.18
C ARG A 553 -15.21 7.66 -8.84
N ARG A 554 -15.49 6.70 -7.96
CA ARG A 554 -16.85 6.44 -7.48
C ARG A 554 -17.44 7.66 -6.77
N GLN A 555 -16.70 8.29 -5.88
CA GLN A 555 -17.17 9.50 -5.18
C GLN A 555 -17.30 10.69 -6.15
N VAL A 556 -16.41 10.78 -7.15
CA VAL A 556 -16.57 11.77 -8.25
C VAL A 556 -17.86 11.49 -9.02
N ARG A 557 -18.15 10.24 -9.36
CA ARG A 557 -19.40 9.85 -10.04
C ARG A 557 -20.62 10.21 -9.21
N ASP A 558 -20.62 9.89 -7.92
CA ASP A 558 -21.72 10.20 -6.99
C ASP A 558 -21.94 11.73 -6.91
N ALA A 559 -20.87 12.52 -6.75
CA ALA A 559 -20.95 13.99 -6.75
C ALA A 559 -21.51 14.55 -8.07
N LEU A 560 -21.08 13.99 -9.22
CA LEU A 560 -21.61 14.42 -10.52
C LEU A 560 -23.07 14.03 -10.73
N LEU A 561 -23.57 12.96 -10.12
CA LEU A 561 -24.99 12.59 -10.15
C LEU A 561 -25.84 13.52 -9.29
N GLU A 562 -25.37 13.93 -8.11
CA GLU A 562 -26.07 14.88 -7.23
C GLU A 562 -26.24 16.27 -7.86
N VAL A 563 -25.25 16.76 -8.59
CA VAL A 563 -25.36 18.04 -9.33
C VAL A 563 -26.38 17.92 -10.49
N ARG A 564 -26.82 16.71 -10.87
CA ARG A 564 -27.78 16.45 -11.96
C ARG A 564 -29.23 16.66 -11.52
N THR A 565 -29.51 16.70 -10.21
CA THR A 565 -30.83 16.98 -9.62
C THR A 565 -30.97 18.46 -9.32
#